data_6914f65a0304d00b4c860183acc8eba4
#
_entry.id   6914f65a0304d00b4c860183acc8eba4
#
_cell.length_a   1.000
_cell.length_b   1.000
_cell.length_c   1.000
_cell.angle_alpha   90.00
_cell.angle_beta   90.00
_cell.angle_gamma   90.00
#
_symmetry.space_group_name_H-M   'P 1'
#
loop_
_entity.id
_entity.type
_entity.pdbx_description
1 polymer ?
#
loop_
_entity_poly.entity_id
_entity_poly.type
_entity_poly.pdbx_seq_one_letter_code
_entity_poly.pdbx_strand_id
1 'polypeptide(L)'
;MPRLADKFEMRPFALEDADTVASWLSGPGLSLPRGSAAWPERMIRDQRIVAMVARAGGERLGLVRLDCGPDGVADVTLVVGPEHRRSGFGRMAFEQALVRARAVGMRQLVAYVDLNNEPALGFFEAVGFEAQGVCGSRIRMERLVHAGGPSTPPLDVRL
;
A
#
# COMPACT_ATOMS: atom_id res chain seq x y z
N MET A 1 -20.41 -4.56 -20.38
CA MET A 1 -19.52 -3.62 -19.69
C MET A 1 -18.32 -4.35 -19.13
N PRO A 2 -17.13 -3.88 -19.40
CA PRO A 2 -15.94 -4.48 -18.79
C PRO A 2 -15.99 -4.26 -17.28
N ARG A 3 -15.55 -5.24 -16.55
CA ARG A 3 -15.46 -5.13 -15.09
C ARG A 3 -14.29 -4.24 -14.73
N LEU A 4 -14.33 -3.74 -13.50
CA LEU A 4 -13.22 -2.92 -12.99
C LEU A 4 -11.88 -3.65 -13.15
N ALA A 5 -11.86 -4.94 -12.86
CA ALA A 5 -10.63 -5.73 -12.97
C ALA A 5 -10.08 -5.76 -14.39
N ASP A 6 -10.93 -5.68 -15.38
CA ASP A 6 -10.50 -5.74 -16.78
C ASP A 6 -9.83 -4.46 -17.25
N LYS A 7 -10.01 -3.37 -16.51
CA LYS A 7 -9.42 -2.07 -16.83
C LYS A 7 -8.39 -1.63 -15.81
N PHE A 8 -8.16 -2.44 -14.79
CA PHE A 8 -7.29 -2.08 -13.69
C PHE A 8 -5.84 -2.08 -14.15
N GLU A 9 -5.12 -1.02 -13.80
CA GLU A 9 -3.69 -0.95 -14.03
C GLU A 9 -3.01 -0.20 -12.90
N MET A 10 -1.74 -0.49 -12.69
CA MET A 10 -0.90 0.23 -11.75
C MET A 10 0.22 0.88 -12.53
N ARG A 11 0.46 2.16 -12.28
CA ARG A 11 1.57 2.84 -12.94
C ARG A 11 2.35 3.67 -11.92
N PRO A 12 3.60 4.00 -12.21
CA PRO A 12 4.37 4.84 -11.28
C PRO A 12 3.67 6.17 -11.04
N PHE A 13 3.79 6.66 -9.80
CA PHE A 13 3.29 7.97 -9.44
C PHE A 13 4.01 9.04 -10.28
N ALA A 14 3.25 9.98 -10.80
CA ALA A 14 3.77 11.10 -11.57
C ALA A 14 3.29 12.41 -10.97
N LEU A 15 3.97 13.51 -11.30
CA LEU A 15 3.60 14.82 -10.75
C LEU A 15 2.16 15.19 -11.06
N GLU A 16 1.65 14.76 -12.20
CA GLU A 16 0.27 15.04 -12.59
C GLU A 16 -0.75 14.38 -11.67
N ASP A 17 -0.34 13.41 -10.87
CA ASP A 17 -1.23 12.75 -9.91
C ASP A 17 -1.33 13.48 -8.59
N ALA A 18 -0.47 14.45 -8.36
CA ALA A 18 -0.29 15.02 -7.03
C ALA A 18 -1.55 15.66 -6.47
N ASP A 19 -2.26 16.42 -7.29
CA ASP A 19 -3.45 17.13 -6.80
C ASP A 19 -4.54 16.16 -6.37
N THR A 20 -4.77 15.13 -7.17
CA THR A 20 -5.78 14.12 -6.83
C THR A 20 -5.40 13.38 -5.56
N VAL A 21 -4.15 12.94 -5.47
CA VAL A 21 -3.68 12.23 -4.28
C VAL A 21 -3.77 13.12 -3.04
N ALA A 22 -3.40 14.38 -3.16
CA ALA A 22 -3.49 15.31 -2.04
C ALA A 22 -4.92 15.45 -1.54
N SER A 23 -5.89 15.45 -2.44
CA SER A 23 -7.29 15.56 -2.05
C SER A 23 -7.74 14.35 -1.22
N TRP A 24 -7.17 13.18 -1.46
CA TRP A 24 -7.50 11.99 -0.68
C TRP A 24 -6.90 12.03 0.72
N LEU A 25 -5.86 12.81 0.92
CA LEU A 25 -5.11 12.85 2.17
C LEU A 25 -5.65 13.89 3.15
N SER A 26 -6.70 14.58 2.80
CA SER A 26 -7.24 15.64 3.65
C SER A 26 -8.30 15.16 4.64
N GLY A 27 -8.63 13.87 4.61
CA GLY A 27 -9.63 13.31 5.52
C GLY A 27 -9.04 12.83 6.84
N PRO A 28 -9.88 12.61 7.85
CA PRO A 28 -9.42 12.09 9.13
C PRO A 28 -8.85 10.67 8.98
N GLY A 29 -7.85 10.36 9.75
CA GLY A 29 -7.22 9.05 9.74
C GLY A 29 -6.20 8.85 8.64
N LEU A 30 -5.97 9.85 7.81
CA LEU A 30 -4.99 9.77 6.74
C LEU A 30 -3.76 10.53 7.16
N SER A 31 -2.69 9.79 7.43
CA SER A 31 -1.48 10.39 7.97
C SER A 31 -0.28 10.13 7.10
N LEU A 32 -0.39 10.46 5.83
CA LEU A 32 0.82 10.56 5.04
C LEU A 32 1.51 11.86 5.43
N PRO A 33 2.79 11.80 5.76
CA PRO A 33 3.50 13.02 6.06
C PRO A 33 3.58 13.87 4.79
N ARG A 34 2.89 14.98 4.80
CA ARG A 34 2.96 15.94 3.72
C ARG A 34 3.94 17.04 4.06
N GLY A 35 5.00 16.71 4.73
CA GLY A 35 5.88 17.64 5.40
C GLY A 35 6.38 18.84 4.62
N SER A 36 6.25 18.87 3.30
CA SER A 36 6.68 20.03 2.54
C SER A 36 5.97 20.08 1.20
N ALA A 37 5.99 21.25 0.57
CA ALA A 37 5.40 21.44 -0.75
C ALA A 37 6.07 20.57 -1.82
N ALA A 38 7.27 20.06 -1.54
CA ALA A 38 8.03 19.25 -2.49
C ALA A 38 7.82 17.76 -2.31
N TRP A 39 6.75 17.34 -1.58
CA TRP A 39 6.54 15.92 -1.35
C TRP A 39 6.33 15.13 -2.66
N PRO A 40 5.68 15.67 -3.70
CA PRO A 40 5.52 14.88 -4.92
C PRO A 40 6.85 14.58 -5.60
N GLU A 41 7.74 15.56 -5.68
CA GLU A 41 9.06 15.35 -6.27
C GLU A 41 9.88 14.37 -5.45
N ARG A 42 9.74 14.43 -4.12
CA ARG A 42 10.45 13.49 -3.26
C ARG A 42 9.99 12.06 -3.49
N MET A 43 8.69 11.86 -3.66
CA MET A 43 8.18 10.52 -3.94
C MET A 43 8.77 9.94 -5.22
N ILE A 44 9.05 10.78 -6.18
CA ILE A 44 9.59 10.32 -7.45
C ILE A 44 11.10 10.10 -7.38
N ARG A 45 11.80 10.97 -6.67
CA ARG A 45 13.28 10.98 -6.66
C ARG A 45 13.90 10.04 -5.65
N ASP A 46 13.23 9.79 -4.54
CA ASP A 46 13.81 8.96 -3.49
C ASP A 46 13.77 7.50 -3.94
N GLN A 47 14.94 6.92 -4.11
CA GLN A 47 15.05 5.54 -4.60
C GLN A 47 14.51 4.51 -3.62
N ARG A 48 14.34 4.87 -2.36
CA ARG A 48 13.77 3.97 -1.37
C ARG A 48 12.26 3.97 -1.41
N ILE A 49 11.65 4.86 -2.18
CA ILE A 49 10.20 4.96 -2.28
C ILE A 49 9.74 4.35 -3.60
N VAL A 50 8.83 3.39 -3.51
CA VAL A 50 8.10 2.88 -4.67
C VAL A 50 6.67 3.37 -4.53
N ALA A 51 6.25 4.23 -5.42
CA ALA A 51 4.90 4.80 -5.37
C ALA A 51 4.18 4.53 -6.69
N MET A 52 2.98 3.99 -6.58
CA MET A 52 2.19 3.61 -7.74
C MET A 52 0.77 4.10 -7.59
N VAL A 53 0.19 4.53 -8.69
CA VAL A 53 -1.21 4.96 -8.73
C VAL A 53 -2.03 3.86 -9.41
N ALA A 54 -3.10 3.46 -8.75
CA ALA A 54 -4.05 2.50 -9.29
C ALA A 54 -5.07 3.26 -10.14
N ARG A 55 -5.34 2.74 -11.32
CA ARG A 55 -6.25 3.36 -12.27
C ARG A 55 -7.18 2.32 -12.88
N ALA A 56 -8.36 2.76 -13.26
CA ALA A 56 -9.28 1.95 -14.04
C ALA A 56 -10.06 2.86 -14.97
N GLY A 57 -10.02 2.57 -16.26
CA GLY A 57 -10.77 3.35 -17.22
C GLY A 57 -10.42 4.82 -17.27
N GLY A 58 -9.16 5.16 -16.99
CA GLY A 58 -8.73 6.55 -16.98
C GLY A 58 -8.94 7.27 -15.67
N GLU A 59 -9.56 6.63 -14.71
CA GLU A 59 -9.85 7.22 -13.40
C GLU A 59 -8.83 6.74 -12.37
N ARG A 60 -8.37 7.64 -11.51
CA ARG A 60 -7.46 7.30 -10.42
C ARG A 60 -8.25 6.76 -9.25
N LEU A 61 -7.87 5.57 -8.79
CA LEU A 61 -8.60 4.87 -7.72
C LEU A 61 -7.90 4.95 -6.38
N GLY A 62 -6.59 4.99 -6.39
CA GLY A 62 -5.84 5.00 -5.14
C GLY A 62 -4.35 5.05 -5.38
N LEU A 63 -3.62 5.02 -4.27
CA LEU A 63 -2.17 5.10 -4.25
C LEU A 63 -1.61 4.00 -3.37
N VAL A 64 -0.56 3.35 -3.83
CA VAL A 64 0.23 2.45 -3.00
C VAL A 64 1.63 3.02 -2.91
N ARG A 65 2.15 3.09 -1.71
CA ARG A 65 3.51 3.56 -1.47
C ARG A 65 4.25 2.56 -0.59
N LEU A 66 5.45 2.21 -1.00
CA LEU A 66 6.36 1.40 -0.21
C LEU A 66 7.56 2.25 0.14
N ASP A 67 7.86 2.35 1.43
CA ASP A 67 9.09 2.97 1.91
C ASP A 67 10.04 1.86 2.28
N CYS A 68 11.00 1.61 1.41
CA CYS A 68 11.86 0.41 1.51
C CYS A 68 13.08 0.70 2.36
N GLY A 69 13.23 -0.05 3.43
CA GLY A 69 14.38 0.08 4.31
C GLY A 69 15.53 -0.81 3.89
N PRO A 70 16.74 -0.51 4.37
CA PRO A 70 17.93 -1.29 4.01
C PRO A 70 17.94 -2.70 4.63
N ASP A 71 17.10 -2.93 5.60
CA ASP A 71 16.99 -4.22 6.29
C ASP A 71 16.01 -5.19 5.62
N GLY A 72 15.45 -4.81 4.49
CA GLY A 72 14.46 -5.65 3.80
C GLY A 72 13.05 -5.50 4.31
N VAL A 73 12.79 -4.48 5.12
CA VAL A 73 11.47 -4.18 5.65
C VAL A 73 10.94 -2.92 4.98
N ALA A 74 9.74 -2.97 4.45
CA ALA A 74 9.12 -1.81 3.82
C ALA A 74 7.85 -1.42 4.55
N ASP A 75 7.68 -0.13 4.78
CA ASP A 75 6.42 0.41 5.26
C ASP A 75 5.48 0.54 4.08
N VAL A 76 4.28 0.01 4.21
CA VAL A 76 3.29 0.10 3.13
C VAL A 76 2.22 1.11 3.53
N THR A 77 1.90 1.98 2.59
CA THR A 77 0.78 2.90 2.71
C THR A 77 -0.15 2.66 1.53
N LEU A 78 -1.41 2.47 1.84
CA LEU A 78 -2.43 2.26 0.81
C LEU A 78 -3.53 3.28 1.04
N VAL A 79 -3.77 4.11 0.04
CA VAL A 79 -4.83 5.11 0.09
C VAL A 79 -5.82 4.80 -1.00
N VAL A 80 -7.09 4.68 -0.63
CA VAL A 80 -8.17 4.45 -1.58
C VAL A 80 -8.95 5.74 -1.71
N GLY A 81 -9.17 6.18 -2.95
CA GLY A 81 -10.02 7.36 -3.17
C GLY A 81 -11.38 7.12 -2.56
N PRO A 82 -11.99 8.13 -1.90
CA PRO A 82 -13.23 7.92 -1.16
C PRO A 82 -14.37 7.34 -1.98
N GLU A 83 -14.41 7.65 -3.27
CA GLU A 83 -15.45 7.16 -4.16
C GLU A 83 -15.28 5.71 -4.56
N HIS A 84 -14.13 5.13 -4.24
CA HIS A 84 -13.78 3.79 -4.72
C HIS A 84 -13.60 2.79 -3.59
N ARG A 85 -13.93 3.17 -2.37
CA ARG A 85 -13.84 2.26 -1.24
C ARG A 85 -14.86 1.14 -1.41
N ARG A 86 -14.48 -0.05 -0.93
CA ARG A 86 -15.32 -1.25 -0.98
C ARG A 86 -15.59 -1.75 -2.39
N SER A 87 -14.78 -1.35 -3.36
CA SER A 87 -14.93 -1.82 -4.73
C SER A 87 -14.06 -3.04 -5.04
N GLY A 88 -13.27 -3.50 -4.07
CA GLY A 88 -12.38 -4.63 -4.26
C GLY A 88 -11.04 -4.28 -4.86
N PHE A 89 -10.84 -3.05 -5.31
CA PHE A 89 -9.58 -2.73 -5.95
C PHE A 89 -8.42 -2.63 -4.94
N GLY A 90 -8.72 -2.38 -3.68
CA GLY A 90 -7.67 -2.35 -2.65
C GLY A 90 -6.88 -3.65 -2.59
N ARG A 91 -7.58 -4.77 -2.69
CA ARG A 91 -6.91 -6.08 -2.72
C ARG A 91 -6.07 -6.22 -3.98
N MET A 92 -6.59 -5.81 -5.13
CA MET A 92 -5.82 -5.87 -6.38
C MET A 92 -4.59 -4.99 -6.31
N ALA A 93 -4.72 -3.79 -5.75
CA ALA A 93 -3.60 -2.89 -5.58
C ALA A 93 -2.55 -3.47 -4.64
N PHE A 94 -2.99 -4.08 -3.55
CA PHE A 94 -2.08 -4.67 -2.59
C PHE A 94 -1.30 -5.84 -3.21
N GLU A 95 -1.95 -6.66 -4.03
CA GLU A 95 -1.27 -7.76 -4.69
C GLU A 95 -0.17 -7.25 -5.62
N GLN A 96 -0.42 -6.14 -6.31
CA GLN A 96 0.62 -5.52 -7.12
C GLN A 96 1.74 -4.95 -6.25
N ALA A 97 1.41 -4.43 -5.08
CA ALA A 97 2.44 -3.97 -4.15
C ALA A 97 3.34 -5.12 -3.71
N LEU A 98 2.78 -6.31 -3.49
CA LEU A 98 3.59 -7.48 -3.15
C LEU A 98 4.56 -7.84 -4.28
N VAL A 99 4.08 -7.78 -5.52
CA VAL A 99 4.95 -8.05 -6.66
C VAL A 99 6.13 -7.08 -6.67
N ARG A 100 5.83 -5.80 -6.45
CA ARG A 100 6.88 -4.78 -6.43
C ARG A 100 7.83 -4.95 -5.25
N ALA A 101 7.30 -5.29 -4.09
CA ALA A 101 8.13 -5.51 -2.90
C ALA A 101 9.12 -6.64 -3.14
N ARG A 102 8.66 -7.74 -3.76
CA ARG A 102 9.57 -8.84 -4.13
C ARG A 102 10.63 -8.38 -5.11
N ALA A 103 10.21 -7.60 -6.12
CA ALA A 103 11.14 -7.17 -7.17
C ALA A 103 12.26 -6.30 -6.62
N VAL A 104 12.00 -5.53 -5.56
CA VAL A 104 13.02 -4.68 -4.96
C VAL A 104 13.68 -5.31 -3.75
N GLY A 105 13.45 -6.61 -3.50
CA GLY A 105 14.17 -7.36 -2.48
C GLY A 105 13.64 -7.22 -1.06
N MET A 106 12.44 -6.72 -0.88
CA MET A 106 11.85 -6.65 0.46
C MET A 106 11.32 -8.01 0.88
N ARG A 107 11.48 -8.34 2.15
CA ARG A 107 11.02 -9.62 2.69
C ARG A 107 9.88 -9.46 3.69
N GLN A 108 9.65 -8.24 4.20
CA GLN A 108 8.62 -8.00 5.18
C GLN A 108 7.95 -6.64 4.92
N LEU A 109 6.65 -6.59 5.13
CA LEU A 109 5.88 -5.36 5.05
C LEU A 109 5.36 -5.00 6.43
N VAL A 110 5.34 -3.71 6.72
CA VAL A 110 4.80 -3.16 7.96
C VAL A 110 3.78 -2.10 7.61
N ALA A 111 2.66 -2.10 8.31
CA ALA A 111 1.65 -1.05 8.18
C ALA A 111 1.35 -0.50 9.56
N TYR A 112 1.25 0.82 9.67
CA TYR A 112 0.83 1.50 10.90
C TYR A 112 -0.58 2.01 10.69
N VAL A 113 -1.53 1.49 11.45
CA VAL A 113 -2.95 1.75 11.23
C VAL A 113 -3.54 2.38 12.49
N ASP A 114 -4.27 3.47 12.32
CA ASP A 114 -4.92 4.13 13.47
C ASP A 114 -5.86 3.16 14.17
N LEU A 115 -5.85 3.21 15.51
CA LEU A 115 -6.69 2.36 16.33
C LEU A 115 -8.18 2.50 15.98
N ASN A 116 -8.58 3.68 15.54
CA ASN A 116 -9.97 3.95 15.23
C ASN A 116 -10.35 3.65 13.79
N ASN A 117 -9.38 3.21 12.99
CA ASN A 117 -9.66 2.93 11.56
C ASN A 117 -9.94 1.44 11.39
N GLU A 118 -11.13 1.03 11.81
CA GLU A 118 -11.52 -0.38 11.75
C GLU A 118 -11.53 -0.94 10.32
N PRO A 119 -12.01 -0.20 9.32
CA PRO A 119 -11.96 -0.74 7.95
C PRO A 119 -10.53 -1.05 7.49
N ALA A 120 -9.57 -0.20 7.83
CA ALA A 120 -8.18 -0.46 7.45
C ALA A 120 -7.60 -1.65 8.21
N LEU A 121 -7.90 -1.75 9.52
CA LEU A 121 -7.45 -2.90 10.30
C LEU A 121 -7.96 -4.19 9.70
N GLY A 122 -9.26 -4.24 9.37
CA GLY A 122 -9.85 -5.43 8.75
C GLY A 122 -9.26 -5.73 7.39
N PHE A 123 -8.97 -4.69 6.61
CA PHE A 123 -8.36 -4.89 5.30
C PHE A 123 -6.98 -5.53 5.42
N PHE A 124 -6.13 -4.98 6.31
CA PHE A 124 -4.78 -5.53 6.45
C PHE A 124 -4.80 -6.95 7.01
N GLU A 125 -5.70 -7.24 7.95
CA GLU A 125 -5.86 -8.61 8.41
C GLU A 125 -6.29 -9.53 7.27
N ALA A 126 -7.21 -9.09 6.45
CA ALA A 126 -7.71 -9.91 5.34
C ALA A 126 -6.64 -10.23 4.32
N VAL A 127 -5.64 -9.35 4.16
CA VAL A 127 -4.54 -9.60 3.22
C VAL A 127 -3.30 -10.15 3.93
N GLY A 128 -3.46 -10.67 5.14
CA GLY A 128 -2.44 -11.49 5.79
C GLY A 128 -1.55 -10.81 6.81
N PHE A 129 -1.83 -9.58 7.19
CA PHE A 129 -1.07 -8.91 8.25
C PHE A 129 -1.53 -9.37 9.62
N GLU A 130 -0.61 -9.37 10.57
CA GLU A 130 -0.90 -9.67 11.97
C GLU A 130 -0.50 -8.49 12.83
N ALA A 131 -1.36 -8.16 13.79
CA ALA A 131 -1.09 -7.08 14.73
C ALA A 131 0.04 -7.49 15.66
N GLN A 132 1.03 -6.60 15.83
CA GLN A 132 2.19 -6.87 16.68
C GLN A 132 2.19 -6.04 17.95
N GLY A 133 1.49 -4.93 17.98
CA GLY A 133 1.45 -4.11 19.16
C GLY A 133 0.98 -2.71 18.88
N VAL A 134 0.77 -1.96 19.95
CA VAL A 134 0.29 -0.59 19.86
C VAL A 134 1.48 0.37 19.98
N CYS A 135 1.55 1.32 19.05
CA CYS A 135 2.56 2.36 19.04
C CYS A 135 1.83 3.69 19.04
N GLY A 136 1.66 4.28 20.22
CA GLY A 136 0.88 5.51 20.35
C GLY A 136 -0.57 5.28 19.98
N SER A 137 -1.07 6.00 19.00
CA SER A 137 -2.44 5.88 18.54
C SER A 137 -2.62 4.88 17.40
N ARG A 138 -1.57 4.11 17.10
CA ARG A 138 -1.58 3.20 15.96
C ARG A 138 -1.25 1.78 16.36
N ILE A 139 -1.72 0.84 15.58
CA ILE A 139 -1.32 -0.55 15.67
C ILE A 139 -0.29 -0.81 14.58
N ARG A 140 0.82 -1.42 14.97
CA ARG A 140 1.81 -1.91 14.00
C ARG A 140 1.37 -3.29 13.55
N MET A 141 1.24 -3.46 12.25
CA MET A 141 0.88 -4.73 11.65
C MET A 141 1.99 -5.19 10.72
N GLU A 142 2.22 -6.49 10.65
CA GLU A 142 3.33 -7.04 9.87
C GLU A 142 2.89 -8.23 9.03
N ARG A 143 3.54 -8.39 7.89
CA ARG A 143 3.32 -9.51 7.00
C ARG A 143 4.61 -9.82 6.25
N LEU A 144 4.94 -11.10 6.12
CA LEU A 144 6.05 -11.50 5.27
C LEU A 144 5.62 -11.39 3.80
N VAL A 145 6.54 -10.93 2.98
CA VAL A 145 6.25 -10.72 1.56
C VAL A 145 5.91 -12.05 0.87
N HIS A 146 6.59 -13.12 1.27
CA HIS A 146 6.40 -14.42 0.63
C HIS A 146 5.38 -15.31 1.33
N ALA A 147 4.78 -14.85 2.42
CA ALA A 147 3.90 -15.66 3.23
C ALA A 147 2.45 -15.46 2.82
N GLY A 148 2.12 -15.55 1.59
CA GLY A 148 0.78 -15.21 1.20
C GLY A 148 -0.07 -16.32 0.70
N GLY A 149 0.51 -17.40 0.33
CA GLY A 149 -0.26 -18.48 -0.23
C GLY A 149 -0.79 -19.41 0.84
N PRO A 150 -2.00 -19.90 0.67
CA PRO A 150 -2.55 -20.80 1.66
C PRO A 150 -1.75 -22.08 1.79
N SER A 151 -0.93 -22.38 0.86
CA SER A 151 -0.20 -23.62 0.89
C SER A 151 1.24 -23.40 0.65
N THR A 152 1.77 -22.25 0.94
CA THR A 152 3.18 -22.08 0.71
C THR A 152 3.92 -22.94 1.70
N PRO A 153 4.35 -24.13 1.31
CA PRO A 153 5.21 -24.87 2.18
C PRO A 153 6.47 -24.09 2.29
N PRO A 154 6.89 -23.95 3.38
CA PRO A 154 8.14 -23.27 3.57
C PRO A 154 9.18 -23.97 2.76
N LEU A 155 9.27 -24.00 2.14
CA LEU A 155 10.09 -24.55 1.65
C LEU A 155 10.95 -25.16 2.03
N ASP A 156 10.68 -25.20 2.16
CA ASP A 156 11.22 -25.63 2.44
C ASP A 156 12.10 -25.66 2.78
N VAL A 157 12.19 -25.60 3.07
CA VAL A 157 12.92 -25.57 3.51
C VAL A 157 13.82 -26.22 3.51
N ARG A 158 14.07 -26.41 3.19
CA ARG A 158 14.79 -27.01 3.11
C ARG A 158 15.73 -26.93 3.17
N LEU A 159 15.86 -26.87 3.18
CA LEU A 159 16.64 -27.02 3.20
C LEU A 159 17.19 -27.26 3.30
#